data_23ec8f749c8590b53aa1e937dc168e95
#
_entry.id   23ec8f749c8590b53aa1e937dc168e95
#
_cell.length_a   1.000
_cell.length_b   1.000
_cell.length_c   1.000
_cell.angle_alpha   90.00
_cell.angle_beta   90.00
_cell.angle_gamma   90.00
#
_symmetry.space_group_name_H-M   'P 1'
#
loop_
_entity.id
_entity.type
_entity.pdbx_description
1 polymer ?
#
loop_
_entity_poly.entity_id
_entity_poly.type
_entity_poly.pdbx_seq_one_letter_code
_entity_poly.pdbx_strand_id
1 'polypeptide(L)'
;MNSAITPEAWQAIALTLKLATLTTALLLLIATPLAWWLSQTRSPWRTPISALVMLPLVLPPTVLGFYILVLLGPHGWVGQLTQAVGLGVLSFSFTGLLIGSIVFSLPFAVQPIQYAFEAMGTRPMEVAATLRASPLDAFFAVALPLAKPGLLTATVLSFAHTVGEFGVVLMIGGNIPGQTRVVSTQLYGYVEAMEYAQAHWLAAGMLVFSFAVLVALARLKKRSDKGWP
;
A
#
# COMPACT_ATOMS: atom_id res chain seq x y z
N MET A 1 -28.31 19.23 17.95
CA MET A 1 -27.10 18.44 18.22
C MET A 1 -26.57 17.97 16.87
N ASN A 2 -25.56 18.68 16.32
CA ASN A 2 -24.94 18.26 15.08
C ASN A 2 -24.25 16.91 15.36
N SER A 3 -24.58 15.89 14.55
CA SER A 3 -23.89 14.60 14.63
C SER A 3 -22.39 14.85 14.53
N ALA A 4 -21.60 14.28 15.44
CA ALA A 4 -20.14 14.48 15.49
C ALA A 4 -19.45 14.07 14.17
N ILE A 5 -20.12 13.25 13.36
CA ILE A 5 -19.63 12.76 12.06
C ILE A 5 -20.72 13.02 11.03
N THR A 6 -20.39 13.79 9.99
CA THR A 6 -21.31 14.10 8.88
C THR A 6 -21.49 12.91 7.92
N PRO A 7 -22.55 12.85 7.10
CA PRO A 7 -22.71 11.83 6.07
C PRO A 7 -21.52 11.79 5.08
N GLU A 8 -20.93 12.95 4.76
CA GLU A 8 -19.77 13.07 3.89
C GLU A 8 -18.53 12.43 4.53
N ALA A 9 -18.35 12.59 5.84
CA ALA A 9 -17.26 11.96 6.58
C ALA A 9 -17.40 10.43 6.59
N TRP A 10 -18.60 9.88 6.71
CA TRP A 10 -18.87 8.45 6.59
C TRP A 10 -18.56 7.92 5.19
N GLN A 11 -18.91 8.66 4.14
CA GLN A 11 -18.56 8.30 2.77
C GLN A 11 -17.04 8.28 2.57
N ALA A 12 -16.32 9.28 3.09
CA ALA A 12 -14.87 9.34 3.04
C ALA A 12 -14.22 8.18 3.78
N ILE A 13 -14.73 7.80 4.98
CA ILE A 13 -14.25 6.63 5.73
C ILE A 13 -14.46 5.34 4.91
N ALA A 14 -15.65 5.13 4.39
CA ALA A 14 -15.96 3.93 3.59
C ALA A 14 -15.06 3.84 2.34
N LEU A 15 -14.85 4.96 1.64
CA LEU A 15 -13.99 5.02 0.46
C LEU A 15 -12.52 4.74 0.82
N THR A 16 -12.04 5.30 1.94
CA THR A 16 -10.67 5.07 2.45
C THR A 16 -10.46 3.60 2.78
N LEU A 17 -11.40 2.96 3.49
CA LEU A 17 -11.30 1.54 3.83
C LEU A 17 -11.33 0.65 2.58
N LYS A 18 -12.19 0.98 1.61
CA LYS A 18 -12.23 0.29 0.31
C LYS A 18 -10.92 0.44 -0.43
N LEU A 19 -10.37 1.66 -0.52
CA LEU A 19 -9.10 1.94 -1.18
C LEU A 19 -7.97 1.16 -0.49
N ALA A 20 -7.83 1.28 0.84
CA ALA A 20 -6.77 0.63 1.59
C ALA A 20 -6.83 -0.91 1.50
N THR A 21 -8.03 -1.49 1.54
CA THR A 21 -8.20 -2.94 1.41
C THR A 21 -7.79 -3.44 0.02
N LEU A 22 -8.27 -2.79 -1.03
CA LEU A 22 -7.94 -3.17 -2.42
C LEU A 22 -6.46 -2.94 -2.71
N THR A 23 -5.90 -1.80 -2.30
CA THR A 23 -4.46 -1.50 -2.44
C THR A 23 -3.63 -2.57 -1.75
N THR A 24 -3.94 -2.91 -0.51
CA THR A 24 -3.20 -3.92 0.26
C THR A 24 -3.28 -5.30 -0.39
N ALA A 25 -4.47 -5.73 -0.82
CA ALA A 25 -4.64 -7.02 -1.49
C ALA A 25 -3.82 -7.12 -2.78
N LEU A 26 -3.88 -6.08 -3.63
CA LEU A 26 -3.12 -6.03 -4.88
C LEU A 26 -1.61 -5.91 -4.62
N LEU A 27 -1.20 -5.13 -3.60
CA LEU A 27 0.19 -5.04 -3.21
C LEU A 27 0.76 -6.39 -2.76
N LEU A 28 0.04 -7.17 -1.96
CA LEU A 28 0.51 -8.49 -1.55
C LEU A 28 0.70 -9.41 -2.74
N LEU A 29 -0.18 -9.36 -3.74
CA LEU A 29 -0.05 -10.15 -4.97
C LEU A 29 1.17 -9.73 -5.80
N ILE A 30 1.46 -8.43 -5.91
CA ILE A 30 2.56 -7.90 -6.72
C ILE A 30 3.88 -7.96 -5.93
N ALA A 31 3.87 -7.55 -4.65
CA ALA A 31 5.06 -7.44 -3.84
C ALA A 31 5.66 -8.80 -3.45
N THR A 32 4.83 -9.84 -3.27
CA THR A 32 5.34 -11.17 -2.87
C THR A 32 6.29 -11.77 -3.91
N PRO A 33 5.93 -11.91 -5.21
CA PRO A 33 6.87 -12.41 -6.20
C PRO A 33 8.05 -11.47 -6.43
N LEU A 34 7.85 -10.15 -6.36
CA LEU A 34 8.92 -9.18 -6.51
C LEU A 34 9.93 -9.27 -5.36
N ALA A 35 9.45 -9.34 -4.11
CA ALA A 35 10.28 -9.49 -2.92
C ALA A 35 11.04 -10.83 -2.92
N TRP A 36 10.37 -11.92 -3.36
CA TRP A 36 11.02 -13.21 -3.55
C TRP A 36 12.15 -13.11 -4.56
N TRP A 37 11.90 -12.54 -5.72
CA TRP A 37 12.93 -12.36 -6.74
C TRP A 37 14.09 -11.50 -6.20
N LEU A 38 13.81 -10.37 -5.55
CA LEU A 38 14.83 -9.49 -4.98
C LEU A 38 15.67 -10.20 -3.90
N SER A 39 15.09 -11.10 -3.11
CA SER A 39 15.80 -11.83 -2.06
C SER A 39 16.75 -12.91 -2.60
N GLN A 40 16.41 -13.53 -3.75
CA GLN A 40 17.13 -14.68 -4.29
C GLN A 40 18.09 -14.32 -5.43
N THR A 41 17.83 -13.24 -6.16
CA THR A 41 18.56 -12.93 -7.38
C THR A 41 19.97 -12.39 -7.12
N ARG A 42 20.93 -12.83 -7.95
CA ARG A 42 22.30 -12.27 -8.06
C ARG A 42 22.46 -11.39 -9.32
N SER A 43 21.36 -11.08 -10.01
CA SER A 43 21.37 -10.27 -11.21
C SER A 43 21.86 -8.83 -10.93
N PRO A 44 22.59 -8.19 -11.86
CA PRO A 44 22.94 -6.78 -11.76
C PRO A 44 21.71 -5.85 -11.70
N TRP A 45 20.54 -6.33 -12.15
CA TRP A 45 19.27 -5.61 -12.08
C TRP A 45 18.67 -5.54 -10.67
N ARG A 46 19.20 -6.29 -9.71
CA ARG A 46 18.72 -6.25 -8.30
C ARG A 46 18.78 -4.84 -7.74
N THR A 47 19.91 -4.17 -7.87
CA THR A 47 20.14 -2.84 -7.30
C THR A 47 19.24 -1.76 -7.92
N PRO A 48 19.16 -1.59 -9.24
CA PRO A 48 18.28 -0.58 -9.83
C PRO A 48 16.79 -0.86 -9.58
N ILE A 49 16.34 -2.12 -9.59
CA ILE A 49 14.95 -2.45 -9.29
C ILE A 49 14.64 -2.20 -7.81
N SER A 50 15.53 -2.56 -6.89
CA SER A 50 15.37 -2.24 -5.47
C SER A 50 15.30 -0.72 -5.24
N ALA A 51 16.17 0.04 -5.91
CA ALA A 51 16.13 1.52 -5.84
C ALA A 51 14.81 2.09 -6.37
N LEU A 52 14.30 1.55 -7.50
CA LEU A 52 13.01 1.97 -8.06
C LEU A 52 11.85 1.67 -7.10
N VAL A 53 11.85 0.49 -6.46
CA VAL A 53 10.85 0.12 -5.46
C VAL A 53 10.88 1.07 -4.26
N MET A 54 12.08 1.51 -3.84
CA MET A 54 12.25 2.41 -2.69
C MET A 54 12.07 3.90 -3.04
N LEU A 55 12.02 4.25 -4.31
CA LEU A 55 11.93 5.63 -4.78
C LEU A 55 10.77 6.43 -4.13
N PRO A 56 9.56 5.85 -3.93
CA PRO A 56 8.44 6.55 -3.29
C PRO A 56 8.73 7.02 -1.86
N LEU A 57 9.65 6.38 -1.13
CA LEU A 57 10.02 6.80 0.23
C LEU A 57 10.84 8.08 0.27
N VAL A 58 11.55 8.39 -0.82
CA VAL A 58 12.47 9.54 -0.91
C VAL A 58 11.80 10.71 -1.62
N LEU A 59 10.94 10.42 -2.60
CA LEU A 59 10.25 11.46 -3.35
C LEU A 59 9.15 12.13 -2.49
N PRO A 60 9.01 13.46 -2.58
CA PRO A 60 7.84 14.14 -2.04
C PRO A 60 6.55 13.53 -2.64
N PRO A 61 5.52 13.22 -1.83
CA PRO A 61 4.27 12.62 -2.31
C PRO A 61 3.61 13.41 -3.44
N THR A 62 3.69 14.73 -3.40
CA THR A 62 3.16 15.62 -4.44
C THR A 62 3.88 15.47 -5.77
N VAL A 63 5.21 15.25 -5.76
CA VAL A 63 6.01 15.02 -6.98
C VAL A 63 5.61 13.71 -7.62
N LEU A 64 5.52 12.64 -6.83
CA LEU A 64 5.09 11.34 -7.33
C LEU A 64 3.65 11.41 -7.86
N GLY A 65 2.74 12.03 -7.10
CA GLY A 65 1.35 12.23 -7.51
C GLY A 65 1.22 13.01 -8.82
N PHE A 66 2.03 14.06 -9.00
CA PHE A 66 2.07 14.83 -10.25
C PHE A 66 2.47 13.97 -11.46
N TYR A 67 3.55 13.19 -11.35
CA TYR A 67 3.97 12.34 -12.47
C TYR A 67 2.96 11.24 -12.79
N ILE A 68 2.32 10.65 -11.77
CA ILE A 68 1.25 9.67 -11.99
C ILE A 68 0.03 10.36 -12.62
N LEU A 69 -0.34 11.56 -12.18
CA LEU A 69 -1.44 12.34 -12.78
C LEU A 69 -1.19 12.60 -14.26
N VAL A 70 0.02 13.06 -14.63
CA VAL A 70 0.39 13.28 -16.04
C VAL A 70 0.34 11.98 -16.83
N LEU A 71 0.85 10.88 -16.28
CA LEU A 71 0.87 9.57 -16.93
C LEU A 71 -0.53 9.01 -17.21
N LEU A 72 -1.45 9.15 -16.23
CA LEU A 72 -2.83 8.66 -16.28
C LEU A 72 -3.80 9.65 -16.94
N GLY A 73 -3.35 10.89 -17.16
CA GLY A 73 -4.14 11.97 -17.76
C GLY A 73 -4.36 11.78 -19.26
N PRO A 74 -5.21 12.62 -19.88
CA PRO A 74 -5.63 12.45 -21.27
C PRO A 74 -4.49 12.53 -22.29
N HIS A 75 -3.39 13.20 -21.95
CA HIS A 75 -2.21 13.35 -22.81
C HIS A 75 -1.08 12.40 -22.42
N GLY A 76 -1.19 11.67 -21.30
CA GLY A 76 -0.24 10.64 -20.89
C GLY A 76 -0.40 9.38 -21.71
N TRP A 77 0.67 8.63 -21.92
CA TRP A 77 0.64 7.41 -22.72
C TRP A 77 -0.29 6.32 -22.15
N VAL A 78 -0.39 6.18 -20.81
CA VAL A 78 -1.35 5.25 -20.19
C VAL A 78 -2.78 5.77 -20.37
N GLY A 79 -3.02 7.06 -20.18
CA GLY A 79 -4.34 7.65 -20.39
C GLY A 79 -4.82 7.55 -21.83
N GLN A 80 -3.93 7.70 -22.81
CA GLN A 80 -4.26 7.49 -24.22
C GLN A 80 -4.59 6.02 -24.52
N LEU A 81 -3.83 5.07 -23.95
CA LEU A 81 -4.12 3.64 -24.10
C LEU A 81 -5.48 3.27 -23.49
N THR A 82 -5.78 3.75 -22.28
CA THR A 82 -7.07 3.46 -21.63
C THR A 82 -8.26 4.06 -22.37
N GLN A 83 -8.09 5.24 -22.96
CA GLN A 83 -9.10 5.83 -23.83
C GLN A 83 -9.30 5.03 -25.12
N ALA A 84 -8.22 4.56 -25.74
CA ALA A 84 -8.29 3.75 -26.97
C ALA A 84 -9.04 2.41 -26.78
N VAL A 85 -8.97 1.83 -25.55
CA VAL A 85 -9.72 0.61 -25.21
C VAL A 85 -11.09 0.88 -24.55
N GLY A 86 -11.55 2.14 -24.54
CA GLY A 86 -12.87 2.50 -24.04
C GLY A 86 -13.01 2.61 -22.52
N LEU A 87 -11.91 2.55 -21.76
CA LEU A 87 -11.90 2.68 -20.29
C LEU A 87 -11.92 4.15 -19.80
N GLY A 88 -11.79 5.12 -20.72
CA GLY A 88 -11.74 6.54 -20.38
C GLY A 88 -10.41 6.97 -19.73
N VAL A 89 -10.42 8.17 -19.14
CA VAL A 89 -9.29 8.76 -18.43
C VAL A 89 -9.26 8.26 -17.00
N LEU A 90 -8.10 7.81 -16.52
CA LEU A 90 -7.96 7.26 -15.17
C LEU A 90 -7.68 8.33 -14.10
N SER A 91 -7.17 9.51 -14.47
CA SER A 91 -7.04 10.62 -13.53
C SER A 91 -8.42 11.04 -13.00
N PHE A 92 -8.45 11.51 -11.75
CA PHE A 92 -9.67 11.91 -11.04
C PHE A 92 -10.72 10.80 -10.89
N SER A 93 -10.26 9.54 -10.88
CA SER A 93 -11.11 8.36 -10.68
C SER A 93 -10.63 7.50 -9.52
N PHE A 94 -11.49 6.62 -9.01
CA PHE A 94 -11.10 5.63 -7.99
C PHE A 94 -9.99 4.70 -8.48
N THR A 95 -10.00 4.33 -9.76
CA THR A 95 -8.93 3.50 -10.35
C THR A 95 -7.59 4.23 -10.37
N GLY A 96 -7.59 5.53 -10.68
CA GLY A 96 -6.39 6.36 -10.58
C GLY A 96 -5.85 6.44 -9.17
N LEU A 97 -6.73 6.63 -8.15
CA LEU A 97 -6.33 6.57 -6.74
C LEU A 97 -5.70 5.22 -6.39
N LEU A 98 -6.31 4.12 -6.82
CA LEU A 98 -5.82 2.77 -6.55
C LEU A 98 -4.41 2.55 -7.12
N ILE A 99 -4.17 2.97 -8.37
CA ILE A 99 -2.85 2.90 -9.01
C ILE A 99 -1.83 3.75 -8.24
N GLY A 100 -2.18 4.99 -7.90
CA GLY A 100 -1.31 5.88 -7.14
C GLY A 100 -0.94 5.32 -5.78
N SER A 101 -1.93 4.81 -5.05
CA SER A 101 -1.74 4.18 -3.74
C SER A 101 -0.89 2.91 -3.81
N ILE A 102 -1.05 2.08 -4.85
CA ILE A 102 -0.19 0.91 -5.08
C ILE A 102 1.27 1.34 -5.28
N VAL A 103 1.52 2.31 -6.15
CA VAL A 103 2.88 2.79 -6.43
C VAL A 103 3.51 3.39 -5.17
N PHE A 104 2.77 4.24 -4.45
CA PHE A 104 3.28 4.94 -3.28
C PHE A 104 3.48 4.03 -2.07
N SER A 105 2.62 3.01 -1.90
CA SER A 105 2.71 2.06 -0.79
C SER A 105 3.59 0.83 -1.11
N LEU A 106 4.13 0.70 -2.32
CA LEU A 106 4.92 -0.45 -2.76
C LEU A 106 6.10 -0.80 -1.82
N PRO A 107 6.91 0.17 -1.34
CA PRO A 107 8.01 -0.13 -0.43
C PRO A 107 7.54 -0.76 0.88
N PHE A 108 6.39 -0.35 1.42
CA PHE A 108 5.83 -0.87 2.67
C PHE A 108 5.34 -2.32 2.57
N ALA A 109 5.10 -2.80 1.35
CA ALA A 109 4.81 -4.21 1.10
C ALA A 109 6.09 -5.00 0.79
N VAL A 110 6.93 -4.50 -0.10
CA VAL A 110 8.11 -5.26 -0.59
C VAL A 110 9.16 -5.46 0.49
N GLN A 111 9.51 -4.42 1.27
CA GLN A 111 10.59 -4.52 2.26
C GLN A 111 10.35 -5.59 3.33
N PRO A 112 9.21 -5.60 4.05
CA PRO A 112 9.01 -6.61 5.10
C PRO A 112 8.99 -8.04 4.55
N ILE A 113 8.44 -8.23 3.35
CA ILE A 113 8.38 -9.55 2.71
C ILE A 113 9.78 -9.98 2.27
N GLN A 114 10.56 -9.08 1.66
CA GLN A 114 11.93 -9.33 1.24
C GLN A 114 12.81 -9.71 2.44
N TYR A 115 12.75 -8.95 3.53
CA TYR A 115 13.52 -9.26 4.75
C TYR A 115 13.12 -10.61 5.35
N ALA A 116 11.85 -10.99 5.30
CA ALA A 116 11.42 -12.30 5.78
C ALA A 116 11.99 -13.44 4.92
N PHE A 117 12.03 -13.28 3.60
CA PHE A 117 12.68 -14.25 2.71
C PHE A 117 14.20 -14.30 2.88
N GLU A 118 14.86 -13.15 3.08
CA GLU A 118 16.30 -13.09 3.34
C GLU A 118 16.67 -13.75 4.69
N ALA A 119 15.86 -13.50 5.73
CA ALA A 119 16.06 -14.11 7.06
C ALA A 119 15.89 -15.63 7.08
N MET A 120 15.07 -16.18 6.19
CA MET A 120 14.89 -17.64 6.03
C MET A 120 16.19 -18.32 5.57
N GLY A 121 17.02 -17.64 4.77
CA GLY A 121 18.22 -18.19 4.16
C GLY A 121 17.94 -19.23 3.08
N THR A 122 18.98 -19.96 2.64
CA THR A 122 18.86 -20.94 1.54
C THR A 122 18.53 -22.35 1.99
N ARG A 123 18.88 -22.71 3.24
CA ARG A 123 18.77 -24.08 3.77
C ARG A 123 17.40 -24.72 3.61
N PRO A 124 16.26 -24.07 3.95
CA PRO A 124 14.94 -24.70 3.77
C PRO A 124 14.64 -25.06 2.32
N MET A 125 15.09 -24.25 1.36
CA MET A 125 14.91 -24.53 -0.06
C MET A 125 15.82 -25.65 -0.55
N GLU A 126 17.03 -25.74 -0.04
CA GLU A 126 17.97 -26.84 -0.32
C GLU A 126 17.42 -28.19 0.20
N VAL A 127 16.85 -28.20 1.41
CA VAL A 127 16.17 -29.39 1.97
C VAL A 127 14.99 -29.80 1.10
N ALA A 128 14.14 -28.86 0.70
CA ALA A 128 13.01 -29.14 -0.19
C ALA A 128 13.48 -29.75 -1.53
N ALA A 129 14.59 -29.27 -2.08
CA ALA A 129 15.17 -29.80 -3.31
C ALA A 129 15.68 -31.25 -3.15
N THR A 130 16.28 -31.61 -1.98
CA THR A 130 16.70 -33.00 -1.69
C THR A 130 15.49 -33.96 -1.64
N LEU A 131 14.32 -33.46 -1.25
CA LEU A 131 13.03 -34.19 -1.26
C LEU A 131 12.34 -34.18 -2.62
N ARG A 132 13.02 -33.72 -3.68
CA ARG A 132 12.51 -33.62 -5.06
C ARG A 132 11.28 -32.71 -5.21
N ALA A 133 11.07 -31.74 -4.31
CA ALA A 133 10.04 -30.73 -4.49
C ALA A 133 10.32 -29.86 -5.70
N SER A 134 9.30 -29.57 -6.51
CA SER A 134 9.44 -28.60 -7.59
C SER A 134 9.67 -27.20 -7.03
N PRO A 135 10.27 -26.26 -7.79
CA PRO A 135 10.48 -24.88 -7.33
C PRO A 135 9.19 -24.18 -6.86
N LEU A 136 8.06 -24.44 -7.53
CA LEU A 136 6.75 -23.89 -7.13
C LEU A 136 6.23 -24.54 -5.85
N ASP A 137 6.34 -25.87 -5.73
CA ASP A 137 5.95 -26.58 -4.48
C ASP A 137 6.77 -26.09 -3.30
N ALA A 138 8.10 -25.99 -3.47
CA ALA A 138 8.99 -25.46 -2.44
C ALA A 138 8.65 -24.01 -2.07
N PHE A 139 8.29 -23.16 -3.04
CA PHE A 139 7.85 -21.79 -2.76
C PHE A 139 6.56 -21.76 -1.92
N PHE A 140 5.50 -22.47 -2.33
CA PHE A 140 4.20 -22.42 -1.65
C PHE A 140 4.18 -23.21 -0.34
N ALA A 141 4.89 -24.36 -0.27
CA ALA A 141 4.88 -25.24 0.89
C ALA A 141 5.94 -24.87 1.95
N VAL A 142 7.03 -24.17 1.57
CA VAL A 142 8.14 -23.86 2.47
C VAL A 142 8.38 -22.36 2.58
N ALA A 143 8.72 -21.69 1.48
CA ALA A 143 9.15 -20.30 1.54
C ALA A 143 8.02 -19.35 2.00
N LEU A 144 6.84 -19.45 1.41
CA LEU A 144 5.71 -18.58 1.71
C LEU A 144 5.21 -18.73 3.16
N PRO A 145 5.03 -19.96 3.73
CA PRO A 145 4.74 -20.14 5.14
C PRO A 145 5.78 -19.57 6.09
N LEU A 146 7.08 -19.75 5.80
CA LEU A 146 8.16 -19.18 6.60
C LEU A 146 8.22 -17.66 6.54
N ALA A 147 7.82 -17.06 5.41
CA ALA A 147 7.74 -15.60 5.25
C ALA A 147 6.43 -14.99 5.83
N LYS A 148 5.53 -15.78 6.42
CA LYS A 148 4.25 -15.31 6.97
C LYS A 148 4.38 -14.11 7.91
N PRO A 149 5.37 -14.00 8.81
CA PRO A 149 5.54 -12.80 9.64
C PRO A 149 5.79 -11.53 8.83
N GLY A 150 6.58 -11.62 7.76
CA GLY A 150 6.81 -10.50 6.83
C GLY A 150 5.56 -10.12 6.06
N LEU A 151 4.78 -11.09 5.58
CA LEU A 151 3.50 -10.87 4.90
C LEU A 151 2.49 -10.17 5.80
N LEU A 152 2.38 -10.59 7.07
CA LEU A 152 1.51 -9.93 8.04
C LEU A 152 1.95 -8.49 8.31
N THR A 153 3.25 -8.26 8.46
CA THR A 153 3.81 -6.92 8.64
C THR A 153 3.53 -6.04 7.41
N ALA A 154 3.76 -6.55 6.20
CA ALA A 154 3.47 -5.88 4.94
C ALA A 154 1.99 -5.51 4.83
N THR A 155 1.08 -6.43 5.19
CA THR A 155 -0.37 -6.21 5.18
C THR A 155 -0.74 -5.00 6.07
N VAL A 156 -0.28 -5.01 7.31
CA VAL A 156 -0.63 -3.96 8.28
C VAL A 156 0.00 -2.62 7.88
N LEU A 157 1.27 -2.61 7.45
CA LEU A 157 1.96 -1.38 7.05
C LEU A 157 1.35 -0.77 5.80
N SER A 158 1.09 -1.56 4.76
CA SER A 158 0.50 -1.06 3.50
C SER A 158 -0.91 -0.53 3.72
N PHE A 159 -1.72 -1.23 4.53
CA PHE A 159 -3.07 -0.78 4.86
C PHE A 159 -3.03 0.55 5.63
N ALA A 160 -2.23 0.63 6.69
CA ALA A 160 -2.12 1.84 7.50
C ALA A 160 -1.55 3.02 6.71
N HIS A 161 -0.54 2.78 5.87
CA HIS A 161 0.03 3.80 5.00
C HIS A 161 -1.01 4.37 4.04
N THR A 162 -1.78 3.50 3.37
CA THR A 162 -2.84 3.93 2.45
C THR A 162 -3.97 4.70 3.15
N VAL A 163 -4.33 4.33 4.38
CA VAL A 163 -5.33 5.09 5.17
C VAL A 163 -4.85 6.51 5.49
N GLY A 164 -3.56 6.68 5.77
CA GLY A 164 -2.94 7.98 6.10
C GLY A 164 -2.49 8.80 4.89
N GLU A 165 -2.61 8.26 3.67
CA GLU A 165 -2.10 8.89 2.46
C GLU A 165 -2.89 10.16 2.11
N PHE A 166 -2.16 11.27 1.80
CA PHE A 166 -2.76 12.57 1.47
C PHE A 166 -2.25 13.13 0.14
N GLY A 167 -0.93 13.35 0.02
CA GLY A 167 -0.36 14.13 -1.09
C GLY A 167 -0.60 13.50 -2.47
N VAL A 168 -0.34 12.20 -2.63
CA VAL A 168 -0.56 11.47 -3.88
C VAL A 168 -2.06 11.40 -4.20
N VAL A 169 -2.89 11.08 -3.20
CA VAL A 169 -4.35 10.97 -3.37
C VAL A 169 -4.97 12.30 -3.77
N LEU A 170 -4.55 13.41 -3.16
CA LEU A 170 -5.06 14.74 -3.51
C LEU A 170 -4.70 15.11 -4.95
N MET A 171 -3.44 14.85 -5.36
CA MET A 171 -2.96 15.17 -6.71
C MET A 171 -3.68 14.38 -7.80
N ILE A 172 -3.91 13.08 -7.59
CA ILE A 172 -4.51 12.19 -8.60
C ILE A 172 -6.04 12.24 -8.54
N GLY A 173 -6.60 12.41 -7.35
CA GLY A 173 -8.03 12.28 -7.10
C GLY A 173 -8.83 13.57 -7.17
N GLY A 174 -8.22 14.74 -6.92
CA GLY A 174 -8.90 16.04 -6.95
C GLY A 174 -10.00 16.22 -5.90
N ASN A 175 -10.05 15.39 -4.84
CA ASN A 175 -10.97 15.51 -3.70
C ASN A 175 -12.48 15.54 -4.07
N ILE A 176 -12.92 14.70 -5.01
CA ILE A 176 -14.31 14.67 -5.51
C ILE A 176 -15.20 13.90 -4.53
N PRO A 177 -16.29 14.50 -3.98
CA PRO A 177 -17.21 13.84 -3.06
C PRO A 177 -17.78 12.53 -3.64
N GLY A 178 -17.77 11.46 -2.83
CA GLY A 178 -18.32 10.16 -3.21
C GLY A 178 -17.51 9.36 -4.24
N GLN A 179 -16.48 9.94 -4.84
CA GLN A 179 -15.65 9.28 -5.88
C GLN A 179 -14.18 9.12 -5.47
N THR A 180 -13.53 10.20 -5.03
CA THR A 180 -12.10 10.22 -4.74
C THR A 180 -11.75 10.85 -3.40
N ARG A 181 -12.74 11.41 -2.69
CA ARG A 181 -12.55 12.03 -1.38
C ARG A 181 -12.34 10.97 -0.31
N VAL A 182 -11.13 10.89 0.25
CA VAL A 182 -10.76 10.02 1.36
C VAL A 182 -10.71 10.79 2.68
N VAL A 183 -10.51 10.10 3.81
CA VAL A 183 -10.49 10.72 5.14
C VAL A 183 -9.45 11.83 5.26
N SER A 184 -8.24 11.63 4.74
CA SER A 184 -7.16 12.62 4.80
C SER A 184 -7.50 13.90 4.01
N THR A 185 -8.11 13.77 2.83
CA THR A 185 -8.54 14.93 2.02
C THR A 185 -9.81 15.58 2.57
N GLN A 186 -10.71 14.81 3.20
CA GLN A 186 -11.87 15.35 3.93
C GLN A 186 -11.44 16.18 5.15
N LEU A 187 -10.48 15.65 5.94
CA LEU A 187 -9.89 16.37 7.07
C LEU A 187 -9.29 17.70 6.62
N TYR A 188 -8.52 17.68 5.53
CA TYR A 188 -7.94 18.89 4.96
C TYR A 188 -9.03 19.90 4.54
N GLY A 189 -10.09 19.44 3.88
CA GLY A 189 -11.23 20.28 3.50
C GLY A 189 -11.93 20.95 4.68
N TYR A 190 -12.09 20.24 5.82
CA TYR A 190 -12.63 20.83 7.03
C TYR A 190 -11.72 21.92 7.61
N VAL A 191 -10.40 21.73 7.55
CA VAL A 191 -9.42 22.73 8.01
C VAL A 191 -9.48 23.97 7.11
N GLU A 192 -9.55 23.83 5.79
CA GLU A 192 -9.68 24.94 4.85
C GLU A 192 -10.99 25.72 5.04
N ALA A 193 -12.08 25.01 5.35
CA ALA A 193 -13.39 25.60 5.65
C ALA A 193 -13.48 26.18 7.08
N MET A 194 -12.42 26.12 7.90
CA MET A 194 -12.40 26.50 9.32
C MET A 194 -13.40 25.72 10.20
N GLU A 195 -13.83 24.53 9.74
CA GLU A 195 -14.71 23.63 10.47
C GLU A 195 -13.94 22.74 11.45
N TYR A 196 -13.25 23.36 12.38
CA TYR A 196 -12.30 22.68 13.29
C TYR A 196 -12.94 21.61 14.20
N ALA A 197 -14.24 21.74 14.51
CA ALA A 197 -14.95 20.74 15.31
C ALA A 197 -15.02 19.39 14.55
N GLN A 198 -15.37 19.41 13.27
CA GLN A 198 -15.45 18.25 12.40
C GLN A 198 -14.05 17.69 12.11
N ALA A 199 -13.07 18.58 11.82
CA ALA A 199 -11.68 18.21 11.65
C ALA A 199 -11.14 17.46 12.87
N HIS A 200 -11.44 17.94 14.09
CA HIS A 200 -10.99 17.32 15.34
C HIS A 200 -11.49 15.88 15.49
N TRP A 201 -12.76 15.61 15.20
CA TRP A 201 -13.32 14.26 15.28
C TRP A 201 -12.65 13.27 14.31
N LEU A 202 -12.44 13.70 13.06
CA LEU A 202 -11.73 12.85 12.09
C LEU A 202 -10.27 12.65 12.48
N ALA A 203 -9.58 13.70 12.91
CA ALA A 203 -8.19 13.64 13.35
C ALA A 203 -8.03 12.71 14.58
N ALA A 204 -8.92 12.83 15.58
CA ALA A 204 -8.93 11.94 16.74
C ALA A 204 -9.15 10.48 16.34
N GLY A 205 -10.09 10.22 15.43
CA GLY A 205 -10.32 8.88 14.88
C GLY A 205 -9.09 8.30 14.20
N MET A 206 -8.40 9.09 13.36
CA MET A 206 -7.15 8.67 12.70
C MET A 206 -6.02 8.42 13.71
N LEU A 207 -5.92 9.24 14.77
CA LEU A 207 -4.92 9.05 15.81
C LEU A 207 -5.14 7.73 16.57
N VAL A 208 -6.39 7.46 16.99
CA VAL A 208 -6.75 6.19 17.64
C VAL A 208 -6.48 5.00 16.71
N PHE A 209 -6.85 5.11 15.43
CA PHE A 209 -6.56 4.08 14.43
C PHE A 209 -5.06 3.83 14.32
N SER A 210 -4.24 4.87 14.13
CA SER A 210 -2.78 4.75 14.00
C SER A 210 -2.14 4.11 15.25
N PHE A 211 -2.59 4.51 16.44
CA PHE A 211 -2.12 3.89 17.68
C PHE A 211 -2.49 2.40 17.77
N ALA A 212 -3.73 2.04 17.40
CA ALA A 212 -4.17 0.64 17.36
C ALA A 212 -3.34 -0.20 16.39
N VAL A 213 -3.00 0.35 15.21
CA VAL A 213 -2.11 -0.29 14.22
C VAL A 213 -0.73 -0.54 14.80
N LEU A 214 -0.12 0.44 15.47
CA LEU A 214 1.20 0.29 16.07
C LEU A 214 1.19 -0.79 17.18
N VAL A 215 0.14 -0.81 18.02
CA VAL A 215 -0.03 -1.87 19.03
C VAL A 215 -0.21 -3.24 18.38
N ALA A 216 -0.97 -3.34 17.30
CA ALA A 216 -1.15 -4.59 16.57
C ALA A 216 0.19 -5.10 16.00
N LEU A 217 0.98 -4.23 15.38
CA LEU A 217 2.32 -4.56 14.86
C LEU A 217 3.26 -5.05 15.97
N ALA A 218 3.30 -4.35 17.11
CA ALA A 218 4.12 -4.74 18.24
C ALA A 218 3.73 -6.14 18.78
N ARG A 219 2.42 -6.44 18.83
CA ARG A 219 1.93 -7.76 19.25
C ARG A 219 2.25 -8.86 18.26
N LEU A 220 2.14 -8.58 16.95
CA LEU A 220 2.51 -9.53 15.89
C LEU A 220 3.99 -9.88 15.96
N LYS A 221 4.87 -8.88 16.10
CA LYS A 221 6.32 -9.08 16.26
C LYS A 221 6.63 -9.97 17.46
N LYS A 222 6.06 -9.67 18.64
CA LYS A 222 6.28 -10.45 19.86
C LYS A 222 5.82 -11.91 19.75
N ARG A 223 4.79 -12.19 18.94
CA ARG A 223 4.33 -13.58 18.67
C ARG A 223 5.28 -14.31 17.74
N SER A 224 5.84 -13.63 16.75
CA SER A 224 6.83 -14.21 15.84
C SER A 224 8.10 -14.60 16.56
N ASP A 225 8.60 -13.73 17.46
CA ASP A 225 9.82 -13.99 18.24
C ASP A 225 9.67 -15.16 19.24
N LYS A 226 8.43 -15.48 19.68
CA LYS A 226 8.15 -16.59 20.59
C LYS A 226 7.91 -17.94 19.88
N GLY A 227 7.69 -17.94 18.59
CA GLY A 227 7.36 -19.13 17.80
C GLY A 227 8.54 -19.79 17.10
N TRP A 228 9.76 -19.28 17.30
CA TRP A 228 10.99 -19.88 16.75
C TRP A 228 11.72 -20.64 17.87
N PRO A 229 11.84 -21.97 17.79
CA PRO A 229 12.73 -22.76 18.69
C PRO A 229 14.19 -22.46 18.41
#